data_716d467e37a971963994eac9903a4145
#
_entry.id   716d467e37a971963994eac9903a4145
#
_cell.length_a   1.000
_cell.length_b   1.000
_cell.length_c   1.000
_cell.angle_alpha   90.00
_cell.angle_beta   90.00
_cell.angle_gamma   90.00
#
_symmetry.space_group_name_H-M   'P 1'
#
loop_
_entity.id
_entity.type
_entity.pdbx_description
1 polymer ?
#
loop_
_entity_poly.entity_id
_entity_poly.type
_entity_poly.pdbx_seq_one_letter_code
_entity_poly.pdbx_strand_id
1 'polypeptide(L)'
;KNLQPKFSRLSPHQNLSKFFKAKHYGDLVMSVIKVSAVAAVVYAYCKANVRHFTALPSMTLDLAVREGIHLFLSGVMSIVVIFIILALIDVPMQRFFFLRGQRMSKQEVKEEHKSNEGRPEVKSRIRQIQRQLARRSVRATVHQADAVIVNPEHYAVAVRYDSQRAEAPYVIAKGVDEMAFYIRDIATRHQVEVVSLPPLARAIYHTSQVNQQIPSALYQSVAQVLHYVLQIKAFRQGRRPARPDLPRELDIPAELSDPQPAP
;
A
#
# COMPACT_ATOMS: atom_id res chain seq x y z
N LYS A 1 20.83 3.27 6.15
CA LYS A 1 20.76 3.97 7.49
C LYS A 1 20.93 3.00 8.69
N ASN A 2 20.92 1.67 8.51
CA ASN A 2 21.00 0.69 9.60
C ASN A 2 22.43 0.27 9.98
N LEU A 3 23.44 0.71 9.27
CA LEU A 3 24.86 0.33 9.45
C LEU A 3 25.68 1.36 10.25
N GLN A 4 25.09 2.46 10.69
CA GLN A 4 25.83 3.42 11.52
C GLN A 4 25.93 2.91 12.96
N PRO A 5 27.13 2.91 13.58
CA PRO A 5 27.32 2.51 14.98
C PRO A 5 26.58 3.47 15.89
N LYS A 6 25.58 2.96 16.59
CA LYS A 6 24.77 3.74 17.55
C LYS A 6 25.42 3.67 18.93
N PHE A 7 26.32 4.58 19.23
CA PHE A 7 26.98 4.70 20.56
C PHE A 7 26.00 4.85 21.71
N SER A 8 24.76 5.34 21.47
CA SER A 8 23.71 5.37 22.48
C SER A 8 23.31 3.99 23.01
N ARG A 9 23.60 2.88 22.28
CA ARG A 9 23.35 1.51 22.75
C ARG A 9 24.39 1.03 23.77
N LEU A 10 25.54 1.68 23.84
CA LEU A 10 26.63 1.38 24.77
C LEU A 10 26.50 2.17 26.08
N SER A 11 25.51 3.05 26.22
CA SER A 11 25.28 3.83 27.44
C SER A 11 24.94 2.89 28.62
N PRO A 12 25.74 2.87 29.69
CA PRO A 12 25.51 2.01 30.86
C PRO A 12 24.18 2.32 31.54
N HIS A 13 23.74 3.57 31.55
CA HIS A 13 22.48 4.01 32.14
C HIS A 13 21.24 3.42 31.45
N GLN A 14 21.25 3.34 30.12
CA GLN A 14 20.15 2.71 29.35
C GLN A 14 20.13 1.19 29.48
N ASN A 15 21.28 0.57 29.74
CA ASN A 15 21.37 -0.86 29.99
C ASN A 15 20.95 -1.23 31.39
N LEU A 16 21.31 -0.44 32.44
CA LEU A 16 20.82 -0.63 33.79
C LEU A 16 19.30 -0.57 33.86
N SER A 17 18.65 0.36 33.19
CA SER A 17 17.18 0.45 33.20
C SER A 17 16.47 -0.76 32.56
N LYS A 18 17.18 -1.53 31.71
CA LYS A 18 16.65 -2.80 31.14
C LYS A 18 16.68 -3.93 32.19
N PHE A 19 17.63 -3.93 33.10
CA PHE A 19 17.70 -4.91 34.19
C PHE A 19 16.53 -4.78 35.17
N PHE A 20 15.94 -3.59 35.33
CA PHE A 20 14.78 -3.35 36.20
C PHE A 20 13.42 -3.64 35.51
N LYS A 21 13.39 -4.21 34.31
CA LYS A 21 12.14 -4.64 33.71
C LYS A 21 11.64 -5.93 34.35
N ALA A 22 10.36 -5.99 34.68
CA ALA A 22 9.68 -7.13 35.34
C ALA A 22 9.99 -8.50 34.69
N LYS A 23 10.25 -8.56 33.38
CA LYS A 23 10.65 -9.78 32.68
C LYS A 23 11.99 -10.34 33.18
N HIS A 24 13.00 -9.49 33.43
CA HIS A 24 14.30 -9.94 33.89
C HIS A 24 14.27 -10.49 35.33
N TYR A 25 13.38 -9.96 36.18
CA TYR A 25 13.18 -10.54 37.52
C TYR A 25 12.62 -11.97 37.48
N GLY A 26 11.69 -12.22 36.55
CA GLY A 26 11.16 -13.56 36.29
C GLY A 26 12.25 -14.55 35.88
N ASP A 27 13.08 -14.16 34.91
CA ASP A 27 14.20 -14.98 34.42
C ASP A 27 15.26 -15.22 35.50
N LEU A 28 15.55 -14.22 36.33
CA LEU A 28 16.50 -14.31 37.46
C LEU A 28 15.98 -15.25 38.54
N VAL A 29 14.73 -15.12 38.95
CA VAL A 29 14.10 -16.02 39.94
C VAL A 29 14.14 -17.47 39.46
N MET A 30 13.80 -17.70 38.17
CA MET A 30 13.88 -19.05 37.57
C MET A 30 15.31 -19.60 37.57
N SER A 31 16.31 -18.76 37.28
CA SER A 31 17.71 -19.16 37.31
C SER A 31 18.14 -19.55 38.71
N VAL A 32 17.75 -18.78 39.74
CA VAL A 32 18.02 -19.08 41.15
C VAL A 32 17.36 -20.41 41.56
N ILE A 33 16.12 -20.65 41.15
CA ILE A 33 15.42 -21.91 41.41
C ILE A 33 16.17 -23.09 40.78
N LYS A 34 16.63 -22.97 39.52
CA LYS A 34 17.39 -24.02 38.84
C LYS A 34 18.71 -24.34 39.54
N VAL A 35 19.48 -23.31 39.90
CA VAL A 35 20.74 -23.47 40.60
C VAL A 35 20.50 -24.12 41.96
N SER A 36 19.48 -23.67 42.70
CA SER A 36 19.12 -24.23 44.00
C SER A 36 18.70 -25.71 43.93
N ALA A 37 17.94 -26.07 42.86
CA ALA A 37 17.52 -27.45 42.64
C ALA A 37 18.73 -28.37 42.34
N VAL A 38 19.67 -27.92 41.49
CA VAL A 38 20.89 -28.69 41.21
C VAL A 38 21.73 -28.84 42.48
N ALA A 39 21.93 -27.73 43.24
CA ALA A 39 22.67 -27.75 44.49
C ALA A 39 22.04 -28.71 45.52
N ALA A 40 20.72 -28.73 45.65
CA ALA A 40 19.98 -29.64 46.51
C ALA A 40 20.20 -31.11 46.15
N VAL A 41 20.17 -31.43 44.83
CA VAL A 41 20.42 -32.81 44.36
C VAL A 41 21.86 -33.24 44.66
N VAL A 42 22.84 -32.38 44.38
CA VAL A 42 24.26 -32.66 44.68
C VAL A 42 24.45 -32.85 46.19
N TYR A 43 23.88 -31.97 47.01
CA TYR A 43 23.94 -32.08 48.46
C TYR A 43 23.30 -33.41 48.96
N ALA A 44 22.10 -33.75 48.49
CA ALA A 44 21.42 -34.98 48.85
C ALA A 44 22.22 -36.22 48.43
N TYR A 45 22.82 -36.21 47.22
CA TYR A 45 23.67 -37.26 46.71
C TYR A 45 24.92 -37.47 47.60
N CYS A 46 25.65 -36.38 47.91
CA CYS A 46 26.82 -36.44 48.74
C CYS A 46 26.47 -36.94 50.18
N LYS A 47 25.38 -36.44 50.75
CA LYS A 47 24.88 -36.87 52.07
C LYS A 47 24.53 -38.37 52.10
N ALA A 48 23.86 -38.87 51.10
CA ALA A 48 23.47 -40.27 50.96
C ALA A 48 24.68 -41.21 50.85
N ASN A 49 25.71 -40.77 50.15
CA ASN A 49 26.90 -41.58 49.83
C ASN A 49 28.12 -41.27 50.71
N VAL A 50 27.96 -40.46 51.76
CA VAL A 50 29.09 -40.02 52.61
C VAL A 50 29.91 -41.20 53.18
N ARG A 51 29.25 -42.30 53.55
CA ARG A 51 29.92 -43.51 54.06
C ARG A 51 30.77 -44.19 52.98
N HIS A 52 30.30 -44.24 51.75
CA HIS A 52 31.06 -44.80 50.63
C HIS A 52 32.27 -43.93 50.31
N PHE A 53 32.15 -42.62 50.30
CA PHE A 53 33.27 -41.70 50.10
C PHE A 53 34.35 -41.83 51.22
N THR A 54 33.95 -41.97 52.46
CA THR A 54 34.85 -42.11 53.59
C THR A 54 35.52 -43.51 53.70
N ALA A 55 34.91 -44.54 53.09
CA ALA A 55 35.45 -45.89 53.04
C ALA A 55 36.51 -46.12 51.95
N LEU A 56 36.52 -45.29 50.88
CA LEU A 56 37.42 -45.45 49.75
C LEU A 56 38.92 -45.61 50.12
N PRO A 57 39.46 -44.79 51.07
CA PRO A 57 40.88 -44.91 51.43
C PRO A 57 41.26 -46.21 52.16
N SER A 58 40.27 -46.91 52.70
CA SER A 58 40.48 -48.18 53.43
C SER A 58 40.35 -49.43 52.56
N MET A 59 40.05 -49.29 51.29
CA MET A 59 39.85 -50.37 50.33
C MET A 59 41.14 -50.67 49.59
N THR A 60 41.25 -51.88 49.01
CA THR A 60 42.29 -52.21 48.05
C THR A 60 42.18 -51.36 46.79
N LEU A 61 43.28 -51.09 46.11
CA LEU A 61 43.31 -50.17 44.95
C LEU A 61 42.26 -50.54 43.87
N ASP A 62 42.13 -51.81 43.51
CA ASP A 62 41.16 -52.26 42.51
C ASP A 62 39.69 -51.98 42.92
N LEU A 63 39.33 -52.28 44.17
CA LEU A 63 38.01 -52.00 44.71
C LEU A 63 37.74 -50.51 44.86
N ALA A 64 38.68 -49.73 45.27
CA ALA A 64 38.59 -48.27 45.42
C ALA A 64 38.35 -47.58 44.08
N VAL A 65 39.04 -48.05 43.02
CA VAL A 65 38.84 -47.52 41.65
C VAL A 65 37.45 -47.86 41.12
N ARG A 66 36.99 -49.11 41.28
CA ARG A 66 35.66 -49.52 40.84
C ARG A 66 34.55 -48.76 41.57
N GLU A 67 34.63 -48.68 42.88
CA GLU A 67 33.66 -47.94 43.69
C GLU A 67 33.68 -46.45 43.43
N GLY A 68 34.88 -45.87 43.22
CA GLY A 68 35.04 -44.47 42.82
C GLY A 68 34.38 -44.14 41.48
N ILE A 69 34.57 -45.00 40.49
CA ILE A 69 33.93 -44.87 39.18
C ILE A 69 32.41 -44.99 39.32
N HIS A 70 31.92 -45.97 40.10
CA HIS A 70 30.48 -46.13 40.32
C HIS A 70 29.87 -44.90 41.01
N LEU A 71 30.48 -44.34 42.04
CA LEU A 71 30.07 -43.13 42.70
C LEU A 71 30.08 -41.92 41.76
N PHE A 72 31.13 -41.80 40.93
CA PHE A 72 31.19 -40.72 39.96
C PHE A 72 30.09 -40.79 38.93
N LEU A 73 29.88 -41.96 38.31
CA LEU A 73 28.84 -42.15 37.30
C LEU A 73 27.43 -41.96 37.85
N SER A 74 27.17 -42.48 39.04
CA SER A 74 25.84 -42.33 39.67
C SER A 74 25.58 -40.88 40.09
N GLY A 75 26.61 -40.13 40.49
CA GLY A 75 26.54 -38.71 40.78
C GLY A 75 26.24 -37.89 39.51
N VAL A 76 26.95 -38.18 38.40
CA VAL A 76 26.69 -37.56 37.13
C VAL A 76 25.27 -37.86 36.65
N MET A 77 24.83 -39.11 36.74
CA MET A 77 23.47 -39.51 36.39
C MET A 77 22.41 -38.76 37.19
N SER A 78 22.62 -38.57 38.49
CA SER A 78 21.70 -37.80 39.35
C SER A 78 21.56 -36.35 38.85
N ILE A 79 22.67 -35.74 38.45
CA ILE A 79 22.68 -34.39 37.88
C ILE A 79 21.98 -34.37 36.50
N VAL A 80 22.21 -35.33 35.64
CA VAL A 80 21.55 -35.44 34.33
C VAL A 80 20.04 -35.55 34.48
N VAL A 81 19.56 -36.39 35.40
CA VAL A 81 18.13 -36.55 35.64
C VAL A 81 17.47 -35.22 36.07
N ILE A 82 18.08 -34.44 36.96
CA ILE A 82 17.51 -33.15 37.37
C ILE A 82 17.51 -32.15 36.19
N PHE A 83 18.55 -32.17 35.35
CA PHE A 83 18.56 -31.31 34.13
C PHE A 83 17.46 -31.69 33.15
N ILE A 84 17.17 -32.98 32.95
CA ILE A 84 16.06 -33.44 32.13
C ILE A 84 14.73 -32.95 32.68
N ILE A 85 14.50 -33.07 33.99
CA ILE A 85 13.27 -32.60 34.65
C ILE A 85 13.12 -31.08 34.48
N LEU A 86 14.19 -30.32 34.71
CA LEU A 86 14.18 -28.88 34.55
C LEU A 86 13.91 -28.47 33.08
N ALA A 87 14.51 -29.18 32.13
CA ALA A 87 14.27 -28.93 30.70
C ALA A 87 12.81 -29.20 30.28
N LEU A 88 12.21 -30.29 30.78
CA LEU A 88 10.79 -30.64 30.51
C LEU A 88 9.82 -29.57 31.02
N ILE A 89 10.17 -28.86 32.08
CA ILE A 89 9.37 -27.76 32.62
C ILE A 89 9.68 -26.44 31.86
N ASP A 90 10.94 -26.19 31.56
CA ASP A 90 11.41 -24.93 31.03
C ASP A 90 10.94 -24.70 29.58
N VAL A 91 11.00 -25.74 28.73
CA VAL A 91 10.64 -25.66 27.30
C VAL A 91 9.18 -25.25 27.10
N PRO A 92 8.17 -25.92 27.69
CA PRO A 92 6.77 -25.50 27.51
C PRO A 92 6.48 -24.14 28.13
N MET A 93 7.15 -23.80 29.23
CA MET A 93 6.97 -22.49 29.87
C MET A 93 7.54 -21.35 29.01
N GLN A 94 8.73 -21.51 28.45
CA GLN A 94 9.31 -20.55 27.52
C GLN A 94 8.44 -20.40 26.26
N ARG A 95 7.95 -21.52 25.72
CA ARG A 95 7.02 -21.49 24.58
C ARG A 95 5.73 -20.75 24.90
N PHE A 96 5.17 -20.95 26.09
CA PHE A 96 3.97 -20.25 26.53
C PHE A 96 4.18 -18.72 26.61
N PHE A 97 5.26 -18.28 27.24
CA PHE A 97 5.58 -16.85 27.34
C PHE A 97 5.92 -16.24 25.99
N PHE A 98 6.61 -16.97 25.12
CA PHE A 98 6.90 -16.52 23.77
C PHE A 98 5.62 -16.30 22.97
N LEU A 99 4.73 -17.29 22.92
CA LEU A 99 3.45 -17.19 22.22
C LEU A 99 2.56 -16.08 22.79
N ARG A 100 2.57 -15.91 24.12
CA ARG A 100 1.83 -14.82 24.75
C ARG A 100 2.39 -13.45 24.36
N GLY A 101 3.70 -13.33 24.23
CA GLY A 101 4.37 -12.09 23.78
C GLY A 101 4.14 -11.75 22.30
N GLN A 102 3.78 -12.76 21.48
CA GLN A 102 3.46 -12.58 20.05
C GLN A 102 1.99 -12.23 19.81
N ARG A 103 1.14 -12.34 20.81
CA ARG A 103 -0.27 -11.98 20.67
C ARG A 103 -0.41 -10.47 20.61
N MET A 104 -0.96 -9.99 19.53
CA MET A 104 -1.31 -8.59 19.34
C MET A 104 -2.51 -8.20 20.20
N SER A 105 -2.51 -7.01 20.72
CA SER A 105 -3.67 -6.43 21.37
C SER A 105 -4.77 -6.14 20.34
N LYS A 106 -6.03 -6.07 20.78
CA LYS A 106 -7.16 -5.71 19.89
C LYS A 106 -6.93 -4.36 19.20
N GLN A 107 -6.21 -3.46 19.83
CA GLN A 107 -5.89 -2.15 19.31
C GLN A 107 -4.83 -2.25 18.20
N GLU A 108 -3.77 -3.02 18.41
CA GLU A 108 -2.73 -3.26 17.40
C GLU A 108 -3.29 -3.94 16.14
N VAL A 109 -4.14 -4.96 16.29
CA VAL A 109 -4.84 -5.60 15.18
C VAL A 109 -5.68 -4.58 14.39
N LYS A 110 -6.40 -3.68 15.09
CA LYS A 110 -7.20 -2.64 14.45
C LYS A 110 -6.35 -1.61 13.71
N GLU A 111 -5.18 -1.27 14.27
CA GLU A 111 -4.23 -0.35 13.63
C GLU A 111 -3.54 -1.00 12.43
N GLU A 112 -3.19 -2.28 12.51
CA GLU A 112 -2.63 -3.04 11.40
C GLU A 112 -3.60 -3.16 10.24
N HIS A 113 -4.89 -3.49 10.49
CA HIS A 113 -5.92 -3.46 9.48
C HIS A 113 -6.06 -2.08 8.82
N LYS A 114 -6.09 -1.00 9.62
CA LYS A 114 -6.14 0.36 9.09
C LYS A 114 -4.91 0.74 8.25
N SER A 115 -3.75 0.18 8.59
CA SER A 115 -2.51 0.44 7.87
C SER A 115 -2.42 -0.35 6.56
N ASN A 116 -2.88 -1.60 6.55
CA ASN A 116 -2.85 -2.49 5.38
C ASN A 116 -3.93 -2.16 4.35
N GLU A 117 -5.15 -1.83 4.78
CA GLU A 117 -6.24 -1.45 3.88
C GLU A 117 -6.15 0.00 3.38
N GLY A 118 -5.18 0.77 3.90
CA GLY A 118 -5.08 2.21 3.71
C GLY A 118 -6.23 2.94 4.43
N ARG A 119 -5.97 4.10 4.96
CA ARG A 119 -7.00 4.91 5.63
C ARG A 119 -8.02 5.35 4.58
N PRO A 120 -9.32 4.95 4.67
CA PRO A 120 -10.34 5.33 3.70
C PRO A 120 -10.44 6.85 3.51
N GLU A 121 -10.15 7.60 4.56
CA GLU A 121 -10.05 9.06 4.55
C GLU A 121 -8.95 9.58 3.61
N VAL A 122 -7.78 8.93 3.59
CA VAL A 122 -6.67 9.31 2.70
C VAL A 122 -7.05 9.03 1.25
N LYS A 123 -7.67 7.88 0.97
CA LYS A 123 -8.14 7.53 -0.37
C LYS A 123 -9.22 8.50 -0.87
N SER A 124 -10.15 8.88 0.00
CA SER A 124 -11.17 9.87 -0.31
C SER A 124 -10.56 11.26 -0.56
N ARG A 125 -9.58 11.66 0.27
CA ARG A 125 -8.87 12.93 0.11
C ARG A 125 -8.07 13.00 -1.21
N ILE A 126 -7.39 11.92 -1.57
CA ILE A 126 -6.68 11.83 -2.86
C ILE A 126 -7.66 12.00 -4.02
N ARG A 127 -8.80 11.29 -4.01
CA ARG A 127 -9.84 11.45 -5.04
C ARG A 127 -10.38 12.86 -5.12
N GLN A 128 -10.59 13.52 -3.99
CA GLN A 128 -11.05 14.91 -3.93
C GLN A 128 -10.04 15.87 -4.56
N ILE A 129 -8.75 15.71 -4.23
CA ILE A 129 -7.68 16.52 -4.81
C ILE A 129 -7.57 16.29 -6.32
N GLN A 130 -7.64 15.04 -6.78
CA GLN A 130 -7.63 14.70 -8.21
C GLN A 130 -8.79 15.36 -8.96
N ARG A 131 -10.01 15.33 -8.40
CA ARG A 131 -11.17 16.03 -8.99
C ARG A 131 -10.98 17.54 -9.05
N GLN A 132 -10.42 18.14 -8.00
CA GLN A 132 -10.14 19.58 -7.99
C GLN A 132 -9.08 19.97 -9.04
N LEU A 133 -8.02 19.18 -9.19
CA LEU A 133 -6.99 19.41 -10.21
C LEU A 133 -7.57 19.28 -11.62
N ALA A 134 -8.39 18.26 -11.89
CA ALA A 134 -9.06 18.08 -13.16
C ALA A 134 -9.98 19.27 -13.50
N ARG A 135 -10.78 19.74 -12.54
CA ARG A 135 -11.64 20.93 -12.73
C ARG A 135 -10.82 22.20 -12.99
N ARG A 136 -9.69 22.39 -12.30
CA ARG A 136 -8.78 23.54 -12.55
C ARG A 136 -8.20 23.48 -13.95
N SER A 137 -7.74 22.32 -14.40
CA SER A 137 -7.23 22.13 -15.76
C SER A 137 -8.28 22.45 -16.81
N VAL A 138 -9.49 21.89 -16.67
CA VAL A 138 -10.61 22.18 -17.59
C VAL A 138 -10.93 23.67 -17.65
N ARG A 139 -11.02 24.33 -16.50
CA ARG A 139 -11.28 25.77 -16.44
C ARG A 139 -10.20 26.61 -17.15
N ALA A 140 -8.95 26.16 -17.07
CA ALA A 140 -7.81 26.87 -17.68
C ALA A 140 -7.68 26.62 -19.19
N THR A 141 -8.29 25.58 -19.74
CA THR A 141 -8.07 25.19 -21.14
C THR A 141 -9.32 25.34 -22.01
N VAL A 142 -10.53 25.08 -21.50
CA VAL A 142 -11.76 25.03 -22.31
C VAL A 142 -12.10 26.36 -22.99
N HIS A 143 -11.76 27.50 -22.40
CA HIS A 143 -11.96 28.81 -23.03
C HIS A 143 -11.14 29.00 -24.33
N GLN A 144 -10.10 28.19 -24.53
CA GLN A 144 -9.26 28.22 -25.74
C GLN A 144 -9.74 27.25 -26.82
N ALA A 145 -10.82 26.49 -26.56
CA ALA A 145 -11.38 25.57 -27.56
C ALA A 145 -12.03 26.32 -28.72
N ASP A 146 -11.91 25.76 -29.91
CA ASP A 146 -12.67 26.22 -31.05
C ASP A 146 -14.12 25.71 -31.02
N ALA A 147 -14.31 24.49 -30.54
CA ALA A 147 -15.60 23.85 -30.36
C ALA A 147 -15.60 22.85 -29.20
N VAL A 148 -16.76 22.65 -28.59
CA VAL A 148 -17.03 21.55 -27.64
C VAL A 148 -18.06 20.60 -28.27
N ILE A 149 -17.67 19.35 -28.50
CA ILE A 149 -18.52 18.31 -29.07
C ILE A 149 -19.08 17.50 -27.92
N VAL A 150 -20.40 17.33 -27.86
CA VAL A 150 -21.06 16.67 -26.74
C VAL A 150 -21.96 15.52 -27.16
N ASN A 151 -21.98 14.49 -26.28
CA ASN A 151 -23.11 13.63 -26.10
C ASN A 151 -23.86 14.20 -24.88
N PRO A 152 -25.10 14.70 -25.00
CA PRO A 152 -25.74 15.57 -24.00
C PRO A 152 -25.70 15.07 -22.57
N GLU A 153 -25.78 13.76 -22.37
CA GLU A 153 -25.89 13.17 -21.02
C GLU A 153 -24.54 12.65 -20.46
N HIS A 154 -23.61 12.25 -21.35
CA HIS A 154 -22.47 11.46 -20.89
C HIS A 154 -21.10 12.02 -21.24
N TYR A 155 -20.90 12.63 -22.43
CA TYR A 155 -19.56 12.98 -22.88
C TYR A 155 -19.47 14.42 -23.35
N ALA A 156 -18.35 15.07 -23.04
CA ALA A 156 -17.96 16.33 -23.63
C ALA A 156 -16.47 16.32 -23.96
N VAL A 157 -16.14 16.76 -25.18
CA VAL A 157 -14.76 16.86 -25.67
C VAL A 157 -14.56 18.25 -26.25
N ALA A 158 -13.60 18.99 -25.71
CA ALA A 158 -13.18 20.29 -26.23
C ALA A 158 -12.02 20.08 -27.20
N VAL A 159 -12.21 20.53 -28.44
CA VAL A 159 -11.23 20.42 -29.52
C VAL A 159 -10.70 21.80 -29.89
N ARG A 160 -9.43 21.84 -30.28
CA ARG A 160 -8.77 23.03 -30.78
C ARG A 160 -7.96 22.68 -32.04
N TYR A 161 -7.95 23.59 -33.01
CA TYR A 161 -7.08 23.55 -34.17
C TYR A 161 -6.11 24.72 -34.14
N ASP A 162 -4.83 24.43 -34.17
CA ASP A 162 -3.76 25.43 -34.16
C ASP A 162 -2.68 24.93 -35.15
N SER A 163 -2.64 25.54 -36.32
CA SER A 163 -1.71 25.17 -37.38
C SER A 163 -0.23 25.35 -37.06
N GLN A 164 0.09 26.14 -36.03
CA GLN A 164 1.47 26.34 -35.59
C GLN A 164 1.91 25.22 -34.62
N ARG A 165 0.94 24.54 -33.99
CA ARG A 165 1.22 23.52 -32.97
C ARG A 165 1.04 22.08 -33.50
N ALA A 166 0.10 21.88 -34.42
CA ALA A 166 -0.25 20.56 -34.91
C ALA A 166 -0.87 20.60 -36.30
N GLU A 167 -0.61 19.57 -37.10
CA GLU A 167 -1.19 19.41 -38.43
C GLU A 167 -2.69 19.07 -38.39
N ALA A 168 -3.17 18.54 -37.29
CA ALA A 168 -4.55 18.14 -37.06
C ALA A 168 -5.13 18.73 -35.77
N PRO A 169 -6.47 18.84 -35.66
CA PRO A 169 -7.12 19.22 -34.42
C PRO A 169 -6.73 18.29 -33.25
N TYR A 170 -6.63 18.84 -32.06
CA TYR A 170 -6.27 18.10 -30.86
C TYR A 170 -7.25 18.36 -29.70
N VAL A 171 -7.34 17.40 -28.80
CA VAL A 171 -8.21 17.46 -27.61
C VAL A 171 -7.53 18.28 -26.53
N ILE A 172 -8.18 19.34 -26.03
CA ILE A 172 -7.67 20.15 -24.92
C ILE A 172 -8.33 19.85 -23.58
N ALA A 173 -9.55 19.31 -23.60
CA ALA A 173 -10.22 18.80 -22.42
C ALA A 173 -11.22 17.72 -22.84
N LYS A 174 -11.41 16.72 -21.99
CA LYS A 174 -12.48 15.72 -22.14
C LYS A 174 -13.03 15.31 -20.80
N GLY A 175 -14.28 14.93 -20.74
CA GLY A 175 -14.93 14.50 -19.51
C GLY A 175 -16.16 13.66 -19.72
N VAL A 176 -16.53 12.93 -18.69
CA VAL A 176 -17.72 12.08 -18.60
C VAL A 176 -18.62 12.61 -17.50
N ASP A 177 -19.92 12.46 -17.65
CA ASP A 177 -20.96 12.76 -16.67
C ASP A 177 -20.77 14.15 -16.03
N GLU A 178 -20.46 14.20 -14.74
CA GLU A 178 -20.29 15.46 -13.99
C GLU A 178 -19.22 16.38 -14.63
N MET A 179 -18.14 15.79 -15.14
CA MET A 179 -17.10 16.56 -15.82
C MET A 179 -17.53 17.04 -17.21
N ALA A 180 -18.33 16.27 -17.92
CA ALA A 180 -18.91 16.69 -19.21
C ALA A 180 -19.85 17.88 -19.03
N PHE A 181 -20.70 17.86 -18.01
CA PHE A 181 -21.53 19.01 -17.65
C PHE A 181 -20.69 20.24 -17.28
N TYR A 182 -19.62 20.05 -16.54
CA TYR A 182 -18.71 21.14 -16.16
C TYR A 182 -18.00 21.76 -17.37
N ILE A 183 -17.51 20.94 -18.30
CA ILE A 183 -16.90 21.42 -19.57
C ILE A 183 -17.90 22.23 -20.37
N ARG A 184 -19.14 21.76 -20.50
CA ARG A 184 -20.20 22.45 -21.22
C ARG A 184 -20.58 23.79 -20.58
N ASP A 185 -20.69 23.85 -19.26
CA ASP A 185 -20.94 25.07 -18.51
C ASP A 185 -19.85 26.13 -18.75
N ILE A 186 -18.58 25.71 -18.64
CA ILE A 186 -17.44 26.61 -18.93
C ILE A 186 -17.44 27.05 -20.40
N ALA A 187 -17.69 26.16 -21.35
CA ALA A 187 -17.79 26.51 -22.76
C ALA A 187 -18.87 27.56 -23.03
N THR A 188 -20.05 27.39 -22.45
CA THR A 188 -21.15 28.34 -22.60
C THR A 188 -20.82 29.70 -21.99
N ARG A 189 -20.22 29.76 -20.81
CA ARG A 189 -19.77 31.01 -20.17
C ARG A 189 -18.73 31.79 -20.99
N HIS A 190 -17.87 31.06 -21.69
CA HIS A 190 -16.82 31.65 -22.52
C HIS A 190 -17.19 31.76 -24.01
N GLN A 191 -18.49 31.59 -24.33
CA GLN A 191 -19.00 31.69 -25.70
C GLN A 191 -18.33 30.74 -26.71
N VAL A 192 -17.81 29.60 -26.21
CA VAL A 192 -17.34 28.51 -27.06
C VAL A 192 -18.55 27.72 -27.57
N GLU A 193 -18.59 27.47 -28.85
CA GLU A 193 -19.73 26.78 -29.47
C GLU A 193 -19.81 25.32 -29.01
N VAL A 194 -20.98 24.93 -28.55
CA VAL A 194 -21.27 23.55 -28.09
C VAL A 194 -22.13 22.86 -29.12
N VAL A 195 -21.62 21.78 -29.70
CA VAL A 195 -22.26 21.04 -30.78
C VAL A 195 -22.64 19.65 -30.31
N SER A 196 -23.92 19.31 -30.41
CA SER A 196 -24.43 17.99 -30.00
C SER A 196 -24.28 16.99 -31.17
N LEU A 197 -23.30 16.11 -31.03
CA LEU A 197 -22.97 15.03 -31.99
C LEU A 197 -22.55 13.79 -31.23
N PRO A 198 -23.50 13.02 -30.68
CA PRO A 198 -23.21 11.93 -29.74
C PRO A 198 -22.20 10.88 -30.28
N PRO A 199 -22.31 10.37 -31.53
CA PRO A 199 -21.35 9.40 -32.05
C PRO A 199 -19.93 9.95 -32.10
N LEU A 200 -19.76 11.21 -32.55
CA LEU A 200 -18.46 11.85 -32.64
C LEU A 200 -17.84 12.15 -31.30
N ALA A 201 -18.66 12.60 -30.34
CA ALA A 201 -18.20 12.85 -28.97
C ALA A 201 -17.65 11.57 -28.31
N ARG A 202 -18.34 10.43 -28.47
CA ARG A 202 -17.88 9.14 -27.98
C ARG A 202 -16.60 8.68 -28.64
N ALA A 203 -16.59 8.73 -29.99
CA ALA A 203 -15.41 8.32 -30.75
C ALA A 203 -14.15 9.07 -30.33
N ILE A 204 -14.19 10.41 -30.25
CA ILE A 204 -13.04 11.22 -29.83
C ILE A 204 -12.68 10.92 -28.37
N TYR A 205 -13.67 10.79 -27.50
CA TYR A 205 -13.42 10.52 -26.07
C TYR A 205 -12.62 9.24 -25.87
N HIS A 206 -12.97 8.17 -26.57
CA HIS A 206 -12.33 6.86 -26.41
C HIS A 206 -10.98 6.73 -27.12
N THR A 207 -10.81 7.45 -28.24
CA THR A 207 -9.62 7.30 -29.10
C THR A 207 -8.51 8.31 -28.84
N SER A 208 -8.80 9.44 -28.18
CA SER A 208 -7.82 10.51 -27.99
C SER A 208 -7.63 10.88 -26.53
N GLN A 209 -6.39 11.14 -26.13
CA GLN A 209 -6.06 11.70 -24.81
C GLN A 209 -6.02 13.23 -24.84
N VAL A 210 -6.04 13.86 -23.65
CA VAL A 210 -5.86 15.32 -23.55
C VAL A 210 -4.47 15.70 -24.08
N ASN A 211 -4.40 16.77 -24.87
CA ASN A 211 -3.24 17.25 -25.62
C ASN A 211 -2.76 16.32 -26.75
N GLN A 212 -3.56 15.34 -27.15
CA GLN A 212 -3.29 14.45 -28.28
C GLN A 212 -4.11 14.86 -29.49
N GLN A 213 -3.53 14.71 -30.68
CA GLN A 213 -4.26 14.83 -31.98
C GLN A 213 -5.34 13.77 -32.06
N ILE A 214 -6.45 14.11 -32.73
CA ILE A 214 -7.50 13.14 -33.03
C ILE A 214 -7.00 12.12 -34.05
N PRO A 215 -7.54 10.90 -34.10
CA PRO A 215 -7.20 9.91 -35.15
C PRO A 215 -7.56 10.41 -36.55
N SER A 216 -6.77 10.01 -37.52
CA SER A 216 -6.99 10.37 -38.94
C SER A 216 -8.38 9.99 -39.47
N ALA A 217 -8.93 8.87 -38.99
CA ALA A 217 -10.29 8.42 -39.34
C ALA A 217 -11.39 9.42 -38.93
N LEU A 218 -11.13 10.33 -38.01
CA LEU A 218 -12.09 11.35 -37.54
C LEU A 218 -11.81 12.75 -38.10
N TYR A 219 -10.74 12.95 -38.88
CA TYR A 219 -10.34 14.28 -39.40
C TYR A 219 -11.45 14.95 -40.18
N GLN A 220 -12.06 14.21 -41.14
CA GLN A 220 -13.12 14.76 -41.98
C GLN A 220 -14.33 15.20 -41.18
N SER A 221 -14.78 14.36 -40.22
CA SER A 221 -15.92 14.66 -39.35
C SER A 221 -15.66 15.86 -38.45
N VAL A 222 -14.46 15.95 -37.86
CA VAL A 222 -14.10 17.09 -36.99
C VAL A 222 -13.91 18.37 -37.83
N ALA A 223 -13.32 18.27 -39.02
CA ALA A 223 -13.19 19.42 -39.93
C ALA A 223 -14.55 20.01 -40.33
N GLN A 224 -15.55 19.18 -40.61
CA GLN A 224 -16.93 19.61 -40.86
C GLN A 224 -17.54 20.36 -39.68
N VAL A 225 -17.30 19.85 -38.45
CA VAL A 225 -17.77 20.52 -37.24
C VAL A 225 -17.09 21.86 -37.03
N LEU A 226 -15.78 21.94 -37.21
CA LEU A 226 -15.03 23.21 -37.06
C LEU A 226 -15.49 24.22 -38.15
N HIS A 227 -15.70 23.77 -39.39
CA HIS A 227 -16.24 24.60 -40.45
C HIS A 227 -17.64 25.15 -40.10
N TYR A 228 -18.53 24.28 -39.58
CA TYR A 228 -19.83 24.68 -39.09
C TYR A 228 -19.72 25.76 -37.99
N VAL A 229 -18.82 25.56 -37.02
CA VAL A 229 -18.61 26.53 -35.92
C VAL A 229 -18.11 27.88 -36.46
N LEU A 230 -17.22 27.89 -37.43
CA LEU A 230 -16.78 29.14 -38.10
C LEU A 230 -17.94 29.84 -38.81
N GLN A 231 -18.81 29.12 -39.49
CA GLN A 231 -20.01 29.65 -40.12
C GLN A 231 -21.01 30.23 -39.10
N ILE A 232 -21.23 29.55 -37.97
CA ILE A 232 -22.07 30.07 -36.87
C ILE A 232 -21.49 31.38 -36.30
N LYS A 233 -20.18 31.42 -36.06
CA LYS A 233 -19.52 32.66 -35.62
C LYS A 233 -19.69 33.80 -36.63
N ALA A 234 -19.53 33.53 -37.93
CA ALA A 234 -19.75 34.50 -38.99
C ALA A 234 -21.21 34.98 -39.07
N PHE A 235 -22.18 34.07 -38.92
CA PHE A 235 -23.59 34.43 -38.86
C PHE A 235 -23.93 35.33 -37.66
N ARG A 236 -23.46 35.01 -36.45
CA ARG A 236 -23.64 35.85 -35.27
C ARG A 236 -23.01 37.25 -35.40
N GLN A 237 -21.96 37.36 -36.19
CA GLN A 237 -21.29 38.65 -36.48
C GLN A 237 -21.93 39.42 -37.63
N GLY A 238 -23.04 38.93 -38.20
CA GLY A 238 -23.72 39.56 -39.33
C GLY A 238 -22.99 39.43 -40.68
N ARG A 239 -21.92 38.64 -40.74
CA ARG A 239 -21.16 38.44 -42.00
C ARG A 239 -21.78 37.41 -42.93
N ARG A 240 -22.80 36.67 -42.47
CA ARG A 240 -23.52 35.67 -43.25
C ARG A 240 -25.02 35.86 -43.07
N PRO A 241 -25.83 35.87 -44.17
CA PRO A 241 -27.26 36.16 -44.08
C PRO A 241 -28.11 35.00 -43.55
N ALA A 242 -27.65 33.77 -43.70
CA ALA A 242 -28.41 32.58 -43.28
C ALA A 242 -27.66 31.75 -42.22
N ARG A 243 -28.42 31.20 -41.26
CA ARG A 243 -27.87 30.27 -40.24
C ARG A 243 -27.46 28.97 -40.97
N PRO A 244 -26.24 28.46 -40.73
CA PRO A 244 -25.82 27.18 -41.28
C PRO A 244 -26.53 26.01 -40.61
N ASP A 245 -26.79 24.97 -41.43
CA ASP A 245 -27.33 23.71 -40.94
C ASP A 245 -26.23 22.87 -40.27
N LEU A 246 -26.62 22.16 -39.18
CA LEU A 246 -25.75 21.23 -38.52
C LEU A 246 -25.44 20.04 -39.42
N PRO A 247 -24.19 19.63 -39.63
CA PRO A 247 -23.85 18.44 -40.41
C PRO A 247 -24.48 17.19 -39.77
N ARG A 248 -25.40 16.56 -40.54
CA ARG A 248 -26.17 15.38 -40.05
C ARG A 248 -25.51 14.06 -40.43
N GLU A 249 -24.82 14.03 -41.54
CA GLU A 249 -24.12 12.84 -42.06
C GLU A 249 -22.61 13.01 -41.84
N LEU A 250 -22.14 12.45 -40.76
CA LEU A 250 -20.72 12.38 -40.42
C LEU A 250 -20.26 10.94 -40.66
N ASP A 251 -19.19 10.78 -41.40
CA ASP A 251 -18.53 9.49 -41.59
C ASP A 251 -17.73 9.16 -40.31
N ILE A 252 -18.33 8.37 -39.41
CA ILE A 252 -17.74 7.94 -38.18
C ILE A 252 -17.76 6.42 -38.14
N PRO A 253 -16.59 5.75 -38.11
CA PRO A 253 -16.54 4.31 -37.98
C PRO A 253 -17.26 3.85 -36.73
N ALA A 254 -18.20 2.91 -36.84
CA ALA A 254 -19.01 2.43 -35.70
C ALA A 254 -18.15 1.82 -34.61
N GLU A 255 -17.03 1.21 -34.94
CA GLU A 255 -16.06 0.63 -34.02
C GLU A 255 -15.44 1.66 -33.05
N LEU A 256 -15.35 2.93 -33.49
CA LEU A 256 -14.78 4.00 -32.67
C LEU A 256 -15.82 4.68 -31.76
N SER A 257 -17.10 4.63 -32.17
CA SER A 257 -18.17 5.27 -31.42
C SER A 257 -18.71 4.43 -30.26
N ASP A 258 -18.61 3.10 -30.34
CA ASP A 258 -19.01 2.14 -29.32
C ASP A 258 -17.92 1.07 -29.14
N PRO A 259 -16.83 1.41 -28.46
CA PRO A 259 -15.80 0.41 -28.15
C PRO A 259 -16.41 -0.64 -27.25
N GLN A 260 -16.38 -1.90 -27.70
CA GLN A 260 -16.72 -3.04 -26.86
C GLN A 260 -15.83 -3.00 -25.59
N PRO A 261 -16.37 -3.29 -24.39
CA PRO A 261 -15.54 -3.41 -23.22
C PRO A 261 -14.45 -4.44 -23.47
N ALA A 262 -13.21 -4.07 -23.22
CA ALA A 262 -12.09 -5.00 -23.31
C ALA A 262 -12.38 -6.25 -22.48
N PRO A 263 -12.08 -7.47 -22.99
CA PRO A 263 -12.36 -8.73 -22.32
C PRO A 263 -11.68 -8.86 -20.96
#